data_b4d9763f3bbf3fa77d174a89c6f39c43
#
_entry.id   b4d9763f3bbf3fa77d174a89c6f39c43
#
_cell.length_a   1.000
_cell.length_b   1.000
_cell.length_c   1.000
_cell.angle_alpha   90.00
_cell.angle_beta   90.00
_cell.angle_gamma   90.00
#
_symmetry.space_group_name_H-M   'P 1'
#
loop_
_entity.id
_entity.type
_entity.pdbx_description
1 polymer ?
#
loop_
_entity_poly.entity_id
_entity_poly.type
_entity_poly.pdbx_seq_one_letter_code
_entity_poly.pdbx_strand_id
1 'polypeptide(L)'
;MGYRILETEDVAGYLRERGHWGTDEPEVREVSDGNMNRVFLVTATDGTRGLAVKQALPWVRVAGPSWPMSPERADAEARAYEQVAKVAPDKIPAIHGYDSDNHALVTEDMSDLEVLRTILNEGGTYGPDTSRRIGEFVAQLSFATSDFGMASAERKALIAASVSPELCKITEDVVLSEPYLEHEHNHWHPGLAAFRSDPRLRTEVAELRHLFMTGAQALLHGDLHTGSIMVGTRDGAPVVRVFDPEFSFVGPIGFDLGLYWANTLVSAARADALGVEGDHGGQLRLSWDAFRAEFRRLWPTRVDTFFDDAFLDRFLDRVWTESLGFAGAEIVRRIIGFAHLTDLTTLPDPVPASRRALLLGRELIVRRAELTSPQDVEALLC
;
A
#
# COMPACT_ATOMS: atom_id res chain seq x y z
N MET A 1 25.01 2.44 -20.19
CA MET A 1 25.50 1.06 -19.94
C MET A 1 24.28 0.17 -19.89
N GLY A 2 24.36 -1.12 -20.35
CA GLY A 2 23.17 -1.97 -20.30
C GLY A 2 22.84 -2.42 -18.86
N TYR A 3 21.62 -2.89 -18.64
CA TYR A 3 21.14 -3.42 -17.37
C TYR A 3 22.08 -4.51 -16.81
N ARG A 4 22.47 -4.37 -15.55
CA ARG A 4 23.23 -5.38 -14.81
C ARG A 4 22.60 -5.62 -13.45
N ILE A 5 22.54 -6.86 -13.01
CA ILE A 5 22.13 -7.20 -11.65
C ILE A 5 23.28 -6.82 -10.71
N LEU A 6 22.95 -6.04 -9.68
CA LEU A 6 23.91 -5.64 -8.65
C LEU A 6 24.06 -6.75 -7.61
N GLU A 7 25.31 -7.11 -7.32
CA GLU A 7 25.66 -7.92 -6.14
C GLU A 7 26.17 -6.99 -5.03
N THR A 8 26.26 -7.50 -3.80
CA THR A 8 26.66 -6.69 -2.63
C THR A 8 28.00 -5.96 -2.86
N GLU A 9 28.96 -6.62 -3.50
CA GLU A 9 30.28 -6.08 -3.84
C GLU A 9 30.24 -4.99 -4.92
N ASP A 10 29.21 -4.95 -5.75
CA ASP A 10 29.06 -3.95 -6.82
C ASP A 10 28.54 -2.61 -6.30
N VAL A 11 27.75 -2.61 -5.22
CA VAL A 11 26.90 -1.46 -4.81
C VAL A 11 27.74 -0.23 -4.47
N ALA A 12 28.85 -0.37 -3.76
CA ALA A 12 29.73 0.76 -3.43
C ALA A 12 30.28 1.43 -4.70
N GLY A 13 30.78 0.63 -5.65
CA GLY A 13 31.25 1.12 -6.95
C GLY A 13 30.14 1.79 -7.74
N TYR A 14 28.98 1.16 -7.80
CA TYR A 14 27.79 1.69 -8.46
C TYR A 14 27.38 3.08 -7.93
N LEU A 15 27.33 3.26 -6.62
CA LEU A 15 26.99 4.54 -6.00
C LEU A 15 28.03 5.63 -6.27
N ARG A 16 29.32 5.27 -6.28
CA ARG A 16 30.42 6.21 -6.63
C ARG A 16 30.33 6.67 -8.09
N GLU A 17 30.11 5.75 -9.02
CA GLU A 17 29.94 6.06 -10.46
C GLU A 17 28.80 7.05 -10.71
N ARG A 18 27.77 7.05 -9.88
CA ARG A 18 26.60 7.93 -9.98
C ARG A 18 26.65 9.16 -9.06
N GLY A 19 27.75 9.34 -8.33
CA GLY A 19 27.94 10.50 -7.46
C GLY A 19 27.13 10.49 -6.17
N HIS A 20 26.56 9.34 -5.79
CA HIS A 20 25.82 9.20 -4.55
C HIS A 20 26.70 8.83 -3.34
N TRP A 21 27.92 8.37 -3.57
CA TRP A 21 28.90 8.03 -2.52
C TRP A 21 30.25 8.68 -2.79
N GLY A 22 30.99 8.96 -1.69
CA GLY A 22 32.36 9.47 -1.75
C GLY A 22 33.41 8.38 -2.00
N THR A 23 34.66 8.69 -1.60
CA THR A 23 35.81 7.79 -1.77
C THR A 23 35.97 6.80 -0.61
N ASP A 24 35.31 7.05 0.51
CA ASP A 24 35.28 6.18 1.68
C ASP A 24 34.62 4.82 1.36
N GLU A 25 35.08 3.75 2.06
CA GLU A 25 34.52 2.43 1.87
C GLU A 25 33.29 2.24 2.80
N PRO A 26 32.08 1.98 2.26
CA PRO A 26 30.92 1.75 3.08
C PRO A 26 30.79 0.29 3.50
N GLU A 27 30.01 0.05 4.55
CA GLU A 27 29.43 -1.27 4.78
C GLU A 27 28.19 -1.44 3.90
N VAL A 28 28.12 -2.56 3.19
CA VAL A 28 26.99 -2.90 2.32
C VAL A 28 26.34 -4.20 2.80
N ARG A 29 25.05 -4.18 3.03
CA ARG A 29 24.28 -5.34 3.46
C ARG A 29 23.02 -5.50 2.62
N GLU A 30 22.81 -6.67 2.03
CA GLU A 30 21.54 -7.00 1.37
C GLU A 30 20.45 -7.27 2.43
N VAL A 31 19.25 -6.72 2.22
CA VAL A 31 18.04 -6.98 3.02
C VAL A 31 17.30 -8.17 2.42
N SER A 32 17.06 -9.20 3.22
CA SER A 32 16.44 -10.45 2.75
C SER A 32 14.92 -10.42 2.62
N ASP A 33 14.26 -9.48 3.28
CA ASP A 33 12.80 -9.48 3.45
C ASP A 33 11.99 -8.98 2.23
N GLY A 34 12.65 -8.47 1.18
CA GLY A 34 11.99 -8.03 -0.05
C GLY A 34 11.55 -9.20 -0.93
N ASN A 35 10.26 -9.30 -1.26
CA ASN A 35 9.72 -10.36 -2.11
C ASN A 35 10.00 -10.15 -3.61
N MET A 36 10.03 -8.91 -4.07
CA MET A 36 10.03 -8.55 -5.48
C MET A 36 11.40 -8.10 -5.99
N ASN A 37 12.14 -7.36 -5.17
CA ASN A 37 13.33 -6.62 -5.56
C ASN A 37 14.53 -6.96 -4.66
N ARG A 38 15.74 -6.63 -5.12
CA ARG A 38 16.91 -6.57 -4.24
C ARG A 38 16.96 -5.22 -3.54
N VAL A 39 17.30 -5.23 -2.27
CA VAL A 39 17.47 -4.03 -1.46
C VAL A 39 18.79 -4.13 -0.72
N PHE A 40 19.61 -3.10 -0.83
CA PHE A 40 20.89 -2.98 -0.14
C PHE A 40 20.87 -1.78 0.77
N LEU A 41 21.27 -1.96 2.02
CA LEU A 41 21.60 -0.87 2.94
C LEU A 41 23.09 -0.60 2.86
N VAL A 42 23.43 0.66 2.71
CA VAL A 42 24.80 1.16 2.52
C VAL A 42 25.07 2.19 3.60
N THR A 43 25.96 1.89 4.53
CA THR A 43 26.22 2.72 5.70
C THR A 43 27.70 3.10 5.75
N ALA A 44 27.99 4.35 6.06
CA ALA A 44 29.35 4.79 6.34
C ALA A 44 29.88 4.08 7.59
N THR A 45 31.17 3.74 7.61
CA THR A 45 31.80 3.01 8.72
C THR A 45 31.75 3.76 10.06
N ASP A 46 31.58 5.09 10.01
CA ASP A 46 31.40 5.95 11.18
C ASP A 46 29.90 6.13 11.56
N GLY A 47 28.99 5.51 10.83
CA GLY A 47 27.53 5.57 11.06
C GLY A 47 26.89 6.93 10.78
N THR A 48 27.63 7.90 10.19
CA THR A 48 27.11 9.28 9.99
C THR A 48 26.16 9.43 8.80
N ARG A 49 26.19 8.46 7.87
CA ARG A 49 25.42 8.50 6.62
C ARG A 49 25.00 7.10 6.20
N GLY A 50 23.76 6.99 5.74
CA GLY A 50 23.21 5.76 5.16
C GLY A 50 22.37 6.02 3.92
N LEU A 51 22.36 5.07 3.00
CA LEU A 51 21.51 5.02 1.82
C LEU A 51 20.89 3.64 1.67
N ALA A 52 19.74 3.58 1.02
CA ALA A 52 19.18 2.33 0.53
C ALA A 52 19.22 2.30 -1.00
N VAL A 53 19.61 1.17 -1.58
CA VAL A 53 19.57 0.92 -3.03
C VAL A 53 18.60 -0.20 -3.29
N LYS A 54 17.50 0.07 -4.02
CA LYS A 54 16.50 -0.91 -4.42
C LYS A 54 16.60 -1.14 -5.91
N GLN A 55 16.84 -2.39 -6.33
CA GLN A 55 16.91 -2.75 -7.75
C GLN A 55 15.82 -3.75 -8.11
N ALA A 56 15.07 -3.45 -9.17
CA ALA A 56 14.13 -4.37 -9.77
C ALA A 56 14.86 -5.45 -10.59
N LEU A 57 14.53 -6.72 -10.33
CA LEU A 57 15.05 -7.87 -11.08
C LEU A 57 14.12 -8.20 -12.26
N PRO A 58 14.61 -8.90 -13.31
CA PRO A 58 13.79 -9.34 -14.45
C PRO A 58 12.89 -10.57 -14.09
N TRP A 59 12.63 -10.77 -12.81
CA TRP A 59 11.74 -11.78 -12.22
C TRP A 59 11.33 -11.37 -10.81
N VAL A 60 10.31 -12.02 -10.27
CA VAL A 60 9.96 -11.92 -8.84
C VAL A 60 11.08 -12.56 -8.01
N ARG A 61 11.73 -11.80 -7.11
CA ARG A 61 12.94 -12.24 -6.38
C ARG A 61 12.76 -13.59 -5.69
N VAL A 62 11.68 -13.78 -4.94
CA VAL A 62 11.45 -15.02 -4.17
C VAL A 62 11.12 -16.23 -5.06
N ALA A 63 10.61 -16.03 -6.27
CA ALA A 63 10.28 -17.08 -7.22
C ALA A 63 11.41 -17.34 -8.23
N GLY A 64 12.36 -16.41 -8.37
CA GLY A 64 13.44 -16.51 -9.33
C GLY A 64 12.95 -16.48 -10.79
N PRO A 65 13.78 -16.98 -11.74
CA PRO A 65 13.46 -16.93 -13.17
C PRO A 65 12.19 -17.70 -13.58
N SER A 66 11.61 -18.52 -12.70
CA SER A 66 10.34 -19.22 -12.96
C SER A 66 9.14 -18.28 -13.02
N TRP A 67 9.27 -17.06 -12.47
CA TRP A 67 8.25 -16.01 -12.55
C TRP A 67 8.86 -14.73 -13.17
N PRO A 68 9.00 -14.67 -14.50
CA PRO A 68 9.55 -13.51 -15.16
C PRO A 68 8.65 -12.28 -14.97
N MET A 69 9.27 -11.11 -14.78
CA MET A 69 8.58 -9.83 -14.63
C MET A 69 9.49 -8.71 -15.10
N SER A 70 8.95 -7.75 -15.86
CA SER A 70 9.75 -6.63 -16.37
C SER A 70 10.33 -5.80 -15.21
N PRO A 71 11.65 -5.46 -15.24
CA PRO A 71 12.24 -4.55 -14.28
C PRO A 71 11.74 -3.09 -14.45
N GLU A 72 11.10 -2.76 -15.59
CA GLU A 72 10.47 -1.46 -15.84
C GLU A 72 9.38 -1.09 -14.81
N ARG A 73 8.93 -2.05 -13.99
CA ARG A 73 8.04 -1.73 -12.85
C ARG A 73 8.64 -0.71 -11.87
N ALA A 74 9.98 -0.62 -11.80
CA ALA A 74 10.65 0.40 -11.02
C ALA A 74 10.41 1.83 -11.54
N ASP A 75 10.06 2.00 -12.83
CA ASP A 75 9.67 3.29 -13.39
C ASP A 75 8.35 3.78 -12.78
N ALA A 76 7.42 2.86 -12.46
CA ALA A 76 6.18 3.20 -11.79
C ALA A 76 6.44 3.69 -10.34
N GLU A 77 7.32 3.00 -9.62
CA GLU A 77 7.76 3.39 -8.28
C GLU A 77 8.44 4.77 -8.28
N ALA A 78 9.41 4.98 -9.17
CA ALA A 78 10.11 6.26 -9.29
C ALA A 78 9.14 7.41 -9.61
N ARG A 79 8.19 7.19 -10.53
CA ARG A 79 7.16 8.17 -10.88
C ARG A 79 6.24 8.48 -9.70
N ALA A 80 5.84 7.47 -8.93
CA ALA A 80 5.02 7.69 -7.75
C ALA A 80 5.74 8.57 -6.74
N TYR A 81 6.99 8.29 -6.45
CA TYR A 81 7.80 9.13 -5.56
C TYR A 81 7.96 10.57 -6.08
N GLU A 82 8.16 10.76 -7.39
CA GLU A 82 8.22 12.10 -7.99
C GLU A 82 6.93 12.90 -7.77
N GLN A 83 5.76 12.27 -7.84
CA GLN A 83 4.50 12.95 -7.62
C GLN A 83 4.28 13.23 -6.13
N VAL A 84 4.56 12.27 -5.26
CA VAL A 84 4.43 12.44 -3.81
C VAL A 84 5.39 13.51 -3.29
N ALA A 85 6.63 13.56 -3.77
CA ALA A 85 7.62 14.56 -3.36
C ALA A 85 7.18 16.00 -3.59
N LYS A 86 6.28 16.24 -4.54
CA LYS A 86 5.71 17.58 -4.81
C LYS A 86 4.70 18.03 -3.76
N VAL A 87 4.03 17.12 -3.07
CA VAL A 87 2.86 17.42 -2.23
C VAL A 87 2.98 16.93 -0.79
N ALA A 88 3.77 15.88 -0.55
CA ALA A 88 3.96 15.27 0.77
C ALA A 88 5.38 14.71 0.95
N PRO A 89 6.45 15.52 0.74
CA PRO A 89 7.84 15.04 0.79
C PRO A 89 8.24 14.50 2.17
N ASP A 90 7.58 14.97 3.23
CA ASP A 90 7.82 14.53 4.61
C ASP A 90 7.16 13.17 4.93
N LYS A 91 6.42 12.57 4.00
CA LYS A 91 5.70 11.30 4.19
C LYS A 91 6.32 10.12 3.43
N ILE A 92 7.39 10.36 2.69
CA ILE A 92 8.14 9.34 1.93
C ILE A 92 9.63 9.41 2.30
N PRO A 93 10.43 8.37 2.02
CA PRO A 93 11.87 8.48 2.11
C PRO A 93 12.40 9.57 1.17
N ALA A 94 13.48 10.25 1.54
CA ALA A 94 14.16 11.16 0.63
C ALA A 94 14.71 10.36 -0.56
N ILE A 95 14.40 10.83 -1.78
CA ILE A 95 14.84 10.20 -3.02
C ILE A 95 16.12 10.89 -3.49
N HIS A 96 17.20 10.13 -3.56
CA HIS A 96 18.51 10.63 -4.01
C HIS A 96 18.74 10.47 -5.51
N GLY A 97 18.12 9.45 -6.13
CA GLY A 97 18.19 9.24 -7.56
C GLY A 97 17.48 8.00 -8.06
N TYR A 98 17.19 7.98 -9.35
CA TYR A 98 16.68 6.83 -10.07
C TYR A 98 17.52 6.60 -11.33
N ASP A 99 17.98 5.38 -11.53
CA ASP A 99 18.73 4.93 -12.68
C ASP A 99 17.85 4.03 -13.55
N SER A 100 17.32 4.59 -14.63
CA SER A 100 16.45 3.86 -15.57
C SER A 100 17.19 2.77 -16.36
N ASP A 101 18.53 2.86 -16.55
CA ASP A 101 19.29 1.82 -17.23
C ASP A 101 19.43 0.54 -16.39
N ASN A 102 19.48 0.68 -15.06
CA ASN A 102 19.61 -0.44 -14.12
C ASN A 102 18.34 -0.67 -13.30
N HIS A 103 17.28 0.11 -13.53
CA HIS A 103 16.04 0.06 -12.76
C HIS A 103 16.29 0.05 -11.24
N ALA A 104 17.15 0.96 -10.81
CA ALA A 104 17.62 1.07 -9.44
C ALA A 104 17.31 2.43 -8.84
N LEU A 105 16.68 2.42 -7.68
CA LEU A 105 16.31 3.58 -6.89
C LEU A 105 17.29 3.74 -5.73
N VAL A 106 17.76 4.96 -5.49
CA VAL A 106 18.60 5.32 -4.36
C VAL A 106 17.81 6.23 -3.43
N THR A 107 17.61 5.79 -2.20
CA THR A 107 16.82 6.50 -1.20
C THR A 107 17.59 6.68 0.10
N GLU A 108 17.01 7.46 1.00
CA GLU A 108 17.37 7.56 2.41
C GLU A 108 17.40 6.17 3.06
N ASP A 109 18.38 5.91 3.92
CA ASP A 109 18.36 4.79 4.85
C ASP A 109 17.38 5.09 5.98
N MET A 110 16.40 4.22 6.14
CA MET A 110 15.36 4.33 7.18
C MET A 110 15.53 3.29 8.29
N SER A 111 16.74 2.76 8.51
CA SER A 111 17.01 1.72 9.51
C SER A 111 16.76 2.16 10.95
N ASP A 112 16.59 3.47 11.19
CA ASP A 112 16.18 4.07 12.46
C ASP A 112 14.66 4.01 12.70
N LEU A 113 13.88 3.60 11.70
CA LEU A 113 12.43 3.43 11.78
C LEU A 113 12.09 1.95 11.75
N GLU A 114 10.88 1.62 12.19
CA GLU A 114 10.40 0.25 12.27
C GLU A 114 9.18 0.05 11.36
N VAL A 115 9.09 -1.09 10.69
CA VAL A 115 7.94 -1.43 9.85
C VAL A 115 6.70 -1.63 10.73
N LEU A 116 5.62 -0.92 10.43
CA LEU A 116 4.39 -0.94 11.24
C LEU A 116 3.84 -2.37 11.45
N ARG A 117 3.91 -3.23 10.44
CA ARG A 117 3.48 -4.63 10.55
C ARG A 117 4.30 -5.41 11.57
N THR A 118 5.60 -5.17 11.66
CA THR A 118 6.47 -5.82 12.66
C THR A 118 6.02 -5.45 14.07
N ILE A 119 5.83 -4.16 14.34
CA ILE A 119 5.32 -3.69 15.64
C ILE A 119 3.99 -4.38 16.00
N LEU A 120 3.05 -4.43 15.08
CA LEU A 120 1.74 -5.05 15.31
C LEU A 120 1.83 -6.56 15.56
N ASN A 121 2.71 -7.26 14.83
CA ASN A 121 2.92 -8.70 14.99
C ASN A 121 3.61 -9.05 16.32
N GLU A 122 4.41 -8.16 16.87
CA GLU A 122 5.05 -8.29 18.17
C GLU A 122 4.13 -7.89 19.34
N GLY A 123 2.89 -7.54 19.05
CA GLY A 123 1.89 -7.13 20.05
C GLY A 123 2.02 -5.68 20.49
N GLY A 124 2.79 -4.88 19.73
CA GLY A 124 2.88 -3.44 19.93
C GLY A 124 1.65 -2.71 19.39
N THR A 125 1.57 -1.41 19.73
CA THR A 125 0.55 -0.49 19.26
C THR A 125 1.21 0.73 18.63
N TYR A 126 0.46 1.49 17.88
CA TYR A 126 0.92 2.75 17.31
C TYR A 126 -0.04 3.90 17.62
N GLY A 127 0.51 5.10 17.66
CA GLY A 127 -0.24 6.29 18.01
C GLY A 127 -1.25 6.73 16.94
N PRO A 128 -2.25 7.54 17.33
CA PRO A 128 -3.29 8.04 16.41
C PRO A 128 -2.72 8.89 15.26
N ASP A 129 -1.55 9.47 15.44
CA ASP A 129 -0.90 10.31 14.43
C ASP A 129 -0.48 9.52 13.19
N THR A 130 -0.16 8.23 13.34
CA THR A 130 0.16 7.38 12.19
C THR A 130 -1.03 7.30 11.23
N SER A 131 -2.22 6.92 11.73
CA SER A 131 -3.42 6.83 10.88
C SER A 131 -3.84 8.16 10.29
N ARG A 132 -3.71 9.26 11.04
CA ARG A 132 -3.98 10.61 10.50
C ARG A 132 -3.03 10.94 9.35
N ARG A 133 -1.73 10.70 9.52
CA ARG A 133 -0.73 10.97 8.48
C ARG A 133 -0.93 10.11 7.23
N ILE A 134 -1.40 8.86 7.38
CA ILE A 134 -1.76 8.01 6.24
C ILE A 134 -3.00 8.57 5.52
N GLY A 135 -4.05 8.96 6.24
CA GLY A 135 -5.22 9.60 5.64
C GLY A 135 -4.87 10.88 4.87
N GLU A 136 -4.05 11.75 5.47
CA GLU A 136 -3.53 12.96 4.83
C GLU A 136 -2.69 12.65 3.59
N PHE A 137 -1.79 11.63 3.66
CA PHE A 137 -0.97 11.19 2.54
C PHE A 137 -1.83 10.80 1.33
N VAL A 138 -2.84 9.94 1.56
CA VAL A 138 -3.75 9.52 0.48
C VAL A 138 -4.53 10.71 -0.08
N ALA A 139 -5.00 11.64 0.78
CA ALA A 139 -5.71 12.83 0.34
C ALA A 139 -4.84 13.76 -0.51
N GLN A 140 -3.60 14.03 -0.09
CA GLN A 140 -2.67 14.92 -0.79
C GLN A 140 -2.29 14.36 -2.16
N LEU A 141 -1.90 13.08 -2.22
CA LEU A 141 -1.56 12.42 -3.48
C LEU A 141 -2.78 12.37 -4.41
N SER A 142 -3.92 11.91 -3.88
CA SER A 142 -5.15 11.76 -4.68
C SER A 142 -5.67 13.08 -5.20
N PHE A 143 -5.71 14.13 -4.37
CA PHE A 143 -6.16 15.44 -4.83
C PHE A 143 -5.26 15.98 -5.92
N ALA A 144 -3.94 16.00 -5.68
CA ALA A 144 -2.97 16.60 -6.60
C ALA A 144 -2.91 15.91 -7.97
N THR A 145 -3.17 14.60 -8.02
CA THR A 145 -3.08 13.78 -9.24
C THR A 145 -4.43 13.44 -9.85
N SER A 146 -5.53 13.97 -9.32
CA SER A 146 -6.89 13.83 -9.86
C SER A 146 -7.28 14.96 -10.80
N ASP A 147 -8.49 14.87 -11.36
CA ASP A 147 -9.11 15.93 -12.16
C ASP A 147 -9.38 17.22 -11.36
N PHE A 148 -9.21 17.20 -10.04
CA PHE A 148 -9.40 18.36 -9.17
C PHE A 148 -8.13 19.18 -8.99
N GLY A 149 -6.98 18.52 -8.89
CA GLY A 149 -5.69 19.18 -8.64
C GLY A 149 -4.83 19.39 -9.88
N MET A 150 -5.17 18.74 -11.01
CA MET A 150 -4.34 18.72 -12.21
C MET A 150 -5.12 19.17 -13.44
N ALA A 151 -4.50 19.97 -14.31
CA ALA A 151 -5.09 20.37 -15.58
C ALA A 151 -5.33 19.16 -16.50
N SER A 152 -6.43 19.19 -17.28
CA SER A 152 -6.89 18.03 -18.06
C SER A 152 -5.83 17.41 -18.97
N ALA A 153 -4.96 18.21 -19.59
CA ALA A 153 -3.90 17.70 -20.48
C ALA A 153 -2.81 16.97 -19.68
N GLU A 154 -2.36 17.54 -18.57
CA GLU A 154 -1.37 16.92 -17.66
C GLU A 154 -1.93 15.65 -17.04
N ARG A 155 -3.20 15.69 -16.64
CA ARG A 155 -3.91 14.55 -16.09
C ARG A 155 -3.94 13.36 -17.05
N LYS A 156 -4.26 13.60 -18.33
CA LYS A 156 -4.27 12.57 -19.38
C LYS A 156 -2.88 12.04 -19.67
N ALA A 157 -1.85 12.89 -19.63
CA ALA A 157 -0.46 12.47 -19.77
C ALA A 157 -0.03 11.57 -18.59
N LEU A 158 -0.41 11.94 -17.35
CA LEU A 158 -0.16 11.11 -16.17
C LEU A 158 -0.85 9.74 -16.28
N ILE A 159 -2.11 9.67 -16.70
CA ILE A 159 -2.82 8.39 -16.92
C ILE A 159 -2.05 7.53 -17.92
N ALA A 160 -1.68 8.09 -19.06
CA ALA A 160 -0.98 7.35 -20.11
C ALA A 160 0.40 6.84 -19.65
N ALA A 161 1.10 7.62 -18.82
CA ALA A 161 2.42 7.26 -18.28
C ALA A 161 2.34 6.27 -17.08
N SER A 162 1.18 6.16 -16.43
CA SER A 162 1.01 5.39 -15.19
C SER A 162 0.17 4.12 -15.41
N VAL A 163 0.38 3.49 -16.55
CA VAL A 163 -0.17 2.16 -16.84
C VAL A 163 0.83 1.11 -16.37
N SER A 164 0.39 0.18 -15.52
CA SER A 164 1.21 -0.91 -14.98
C SER A 164 0.49 -2.25 -15.22
N PRO A 165 0.47 -2.76 -16.46
CA PRO A 165 -0.41 -3.88 -16.82
C PRO A 165 -0.07 -5.18 -16.11
N GLU A 166 1.21 -5.48 -15.87
CA GLU A 166 1.62 -6.71 -15.19
C GLU A 166 1.21 -6.70 -13.70
N LEU A 167 1.46 -5.58 -12.99
CA LEU A 167 1.15 -5.49 -11.57
C LEU A 167 -0.36 -5.29 -11.33
N CYS A 168 -1.05 -4.53 -12.19
CA CYS A 168 -2.52 -4.44 -12.15
C CYS A 168 -3.14 -5.82 -12.35
N LYS A 169 -2.62 -6.62 -13.31
CA LYS A 169 -3.11 -7.98 -13.56
C LYS A 169 -2.96 -8.89 -12.33
N ILE A 170 -1.85 -8.79 -11.60
CA ILE A 170 -1.66 -9.51 -10.34
C ILE A 170 -2.76 -9.13 -9.34
N THR A 171 -3.04 -7.85 -9.16
CA THR A 171 -4.10 -7.39 -8.25
C THR A 171 -5.48 -7.85 -8.71
N GLU A 172 -5.79 -7.77 -10.01
CA GLU A 172 -7.05 -8.26 -10.58
C GLU A 172 -7.27 -9.74 -10.32
N ASP A 173 -6.22 -10.55 -10.39
CA ASP A 173 -6.30 -11.99 -10.18
C ASP A 173 -6.32 -12.33 -8.69
N VAL A 174 -5.27 -11.97 -7.95
CA VAL A 174 -5.09 -12.47 -6.58
C VAL A 174 -6.00 -11.79 -5.55
N VAL A 175 -6.44 -10.55 -5.78
CA VAL A 175 -7.33 -9.83 -4.86
C VAL A 175 -8.80 -9.94 -5.29
N LEU A 176 -9.06 -9.74 -6.59
CA LEU A 176 -10.41 -9.50 -7.10
C LEU A 176 -10.98 -10.66 -7.93
N SER A 177 -10.33 -11.83 -7.94
CA SER A 177 -10.78 -12.98 -8.74
C SER A 177 -10.58 -14.33 -8.06
N GLU A 178 -9.32 -14.74 -7.88
CA GLU A 178 -8.95 -16.10 -7.45
C GLU A 178 -9.57 -16.51 -6.11
N PRO A 179 -9.63 -15.66 -5.06
CA PRO A 179 -10.22 -16.07 -3.78
C PRO A 179 -11.69 -16.47 -3.86
N TYR A 180 -12.38 -16.00 -4.91
CA TYR A 180 -13.82 -16.25 -5.13
C TYR A 180 -14.11 -17.37 -6.12
N LEU A 181 -13.07 -18.01 -6.64
CA LEU A 181 -13.14 -19.11 -7.61
C LEU A 181 -12.50 -20.36 -7.01
N GLU A 182 -12.61 -21.48 -7.72
CA GLU A 182 -11.78 -22.64 -7.46
C GLU A 182 -10.41 -22.39 -8.11
N HIS A 183 -9.37 -22.24 -7.27
CA HIS A 183 -8.03 -21.90 -7.73
C HIS A 183 -6.96 -22.56 -6.86
N GLU A 184 -5.81 -22.89 -7.44
CA GLU A 184 -4.70 -23.57 -6.74
C GLU A 184 -4.06 -22.75 -5.63
N HIS A 185 -4.11 -21.40 -5.72
CA HIS A 185 -3.61 -20.51 -4.69
C HIS A 185 -4.49 -20.46 -3.44
N ASN A 186 -5.72 -20.99 -3.50
CA ASN A 186 -6.66 -20.90 -2.40
C ASN A 186 -6.37 -21.98 -1.36
N HIS A 187 -6.18 -21.51 -0.14
CA HIS A 187 -6.03 -22.40 1.01
C HIS A 187 -7.38 -22.85 1.54
N TRP A 188 -7.42 -24.07 2.07
CA TRP A 188 -8.64 -24.58 2.67
C TRP A 188 -9.00 -23.77 3.93
N HIS A 189 -10.26 -23.38 4.05
CA HIS A 189 -10.83 -22.72 5.21
C HIS A 189 -12.23 -23.29 5.50
N PRO A 190 -12.59 -23.53 6.81
CA PRO A 190 -13.92 -23.99 7.15
C PRO A 190 -14.99 -22.95 6.75
N GLY A 191 -15.75 -23.16 5.76
CA GLY A 191 -16.74 -22.20 5.22
C GLY A 191 -16.43 -21.70 3.81
N LEU A 192 -15.30 -22.09 3.23
CA LEU A 192 -14.90 -21.67 1.87
C LEU A 192 -15.97 -22.02 0.81
N ALA A 193 -16.61 -23.19 0.92
CA ALA A 193 -17.66 -23.60 -0.01
C ALA A 193 -18.88 -22.66 0.04
N ALA A 194 -19.33 -22.29 1.25
CA ALA A 194 -20.42 -21.33 1.44
C ALA A 194 -20.05 -19.93 0.94
N PHE A 195 -18.81 -19.51 1.17
CA PHE A 195 -18.28 -18.25 0.72
C PHE A 195 -18.27 -18.14 -0.82
N ARG A 196 -17.77 -19.17 -1.52
CA ARG A 196 -17.75 -19.23 -2.99
C ARG A 196 -19.13 -19.32 -3.62
N SER A 197 -20.10 -19.92 -2.93
CA SER A 197 -21.47 -20.09 -3.42
C SER A 197 -22.38 -18.88 -3.18
N ASP A 198 -21.88 -17.82 -2.52
CA ASP A 198 -22.65 -16.60 -2.26
C ASP A 198 -22.72 -15.73 -3.54
N PRO A 199 -23.88 -15.68 -4.23
CA PRO A 199 -24.00 -14.94 -5.48
C PRO A 199 -23.93 -13.43 -5.27
N ARG A 200 -24.38 -12.92 -4.12
CA ARG A 200 -24.32 -11.49 -3.79
C ARG A 200 -22.86 -11.05 -3.63
N LEU A 201 -22.07 -11.80 -2.85
CA LEU A 201 -20.65 -11.52 -2.71
C LEU A 201 -19.94 -11.45 -4.07
N ARG A 202 -20.21 -12.44 -4.94
CA ARG A 202 -19.57 -12.51 -6.25
C ARG A 202 -19.94 -11.32 -7.15
N THR A 203 -21.18 -10.87 -7.13
CA THR A 203 -21.62 -9.69 -7.86
C THR A 203 -20.92 -8.43 -7.36
N GLU A 204 -20.86 -8.23 -6.04
CA GLU A 204 -20.22 -7.07 -5.44
C GLU A 204 -18.71 -7.03 -5.70
N VAL A 205 -18.05 -8.19 -5.72
CA VAL A 205 -16.62 -8.28 -6.10
C VAL A 205 -16.42 -7.99 -7.57
N ALA A 206 -17.33 -8.42 -8.45
CA ALA A 206 -17.26 -8.11 -9.88
C ALA A 206 -17.37 -6.60 -10.14
N GLU A 207 -18.21 -5.88 -9.38
CA GLU A 207 -18.30 -4.42 -9.41
C GLU A 207 -16.99 -3.77 -8.95
N LEU A 208 -16.38 -4.24 -7.88
CA LEU A 208 -15.09 -3.74 -7.40
C LEU A 208 -13.97 -4.01 -8.42
N ARG A 209 -13.96 -5.19 -9.04
CA ARG A 209 -13.01 -5.52 -10.09
C ARG A 209 -13.18 -4.62 -11.30
N HIS A 210 -14.41 -4.41 -11.75
CA HIS A 210 -14.70 -3.51 -12.87
C HIS A 210 -14.27 -2.07 -12.55
N LEU A 211 -14.53 -1.59 -11.32
CA LEU A 211 -14.07 -0.29 -10.86
C LEU A 211 -12.53 -0.21 -10.87
N PHE A 212 -11.83 -1.24 -10.37
CA PHE A 212 -10.36 -1.28 -10.38
C PHE A 212 -9.80 -1.17 -11.80
N MET A 213 -10.39 -1.89 -12.76
CA MET A 213 -9.96 -1.91 -14.17
C MET A 213 -10.26 -0.60 -14.92
N THR A 214 -11.25 0.19 -14.50
CA THR A 214 -11.77 1.33 -15.26
C THR A 214 -11.71 2.67 -14.53
N GLY A 215 -11.52 2.65 -13.21
CA GLY A 215 -11.61 3.82 -12.34
C GLY A 215 -10.33 4.64 -12.32
N ALA A 216 -10.10 5.47 -13.34
CA ALA A 216 -8.94 6.35 -13.42
C ALA A 216 -9.14 7.62 -12.57
N GLN A 217 -9.18 7.52 -11.23
CA GLN A 217 -9.49 8.65 -10.34
C GLN A 217 -8.25 9.45 -9.93
N ALA A 218 -7.17 8.79 -9.52
CA ALA A 218 -5.91 9.44 -9.09
C ALA A 218 -4.73 8.46 -9.20
N LEU A 219 -3.50 8.97 -9.08
CA LEU A 219 -2.33 8.12 -8.89
C LEU A 219 -2.40 7.52 -7.49
N LEU A 220 -2.21 6.21 -7.41
CA LEU A 220 -2.24 5.43 -6.17
C LEU A 220 -0.83 5.00 -5.77
N HIS A 221 -0.65 4.68 -4.50
CA HIS A 221 0.46 3.85 -4.03
C HIS A 221 0.36 2.42 -4.60
N GLY A 222 -0.85 1.88 -4.61
CA GLY A 222 -1.20 0.59 -5.20
C GLY A 222 -0.93 -0.64 -4.33
N ASP A 223 -0.17 -0.50 -3.22
CA ASP A 223 0.06 -1.54 -2.21
C ASP A 223 0.25 -0.92 -0.81
N LEU A 224 -0.68 -0.02 -0.43
CA LEU A 224 -0.61 0.72 0.83
C LEU A 224 -1.09 -0.14 2.01
N HIS A 225 -0.21 -0.95 2.54
CA HIS A 225 -0.47 -1.81 3.69
C HIS A 225 0.49 -1.54 4.86
N THR A 226 0.27 -2.13 6.02
CA THR A 226 1.12 -1.93 7.21
C THR A 226 2.59 -2.34 7.00
N GLY A 227 2.88 -3.17 6.02
CA GLY A 227 4.24 -3.54 5.60
C GLY A 227 4.93 -2.50 4.70
N SER A 228 4.19 -1.52 4.17
CA SER A 228 4.71 -0.41 3.34
C SER A 228 4.73 0.91 4.10
N ILE A 229 4.70 0.84 5.45
CA ILE A 229 4.73 1.98 6.35
C ILE A 229 5.80 1.77 7.38
N MET A 230 6.71 2.74 7.52
CA MET A 230 7.67 2.80 8.61
C MET A 230 7.32 3.91 9.59
N VAL A 231 7.49 3.64 10.87
CA VAL A 231 7.19 4.56 11.96
C VAL A 231 8.33 4.63 12.96
N GLY A 232 8.45 5.76 13.64
CA GLY A 232 9.46 5.98 14.67
C GLY A 232 9.42 7.40 15.20
N THR A 233 10.54 7.84 15.76
CA THR A 233 10.71 9.18 16.31
C THR A 233 12.04 9.74 15.85
N ARG A 234 12.04 10.95 15.29
CA ARG A 234 13.25 11.73 14.98
C ARG A 234 13.15 13.08 15.66
N ASP A 235 14.17 13.50 16.35
CA ASP A 235 14.22 14.76 17.10
C ASP A 235 13.03 14.95 18.07
N GLY A 236 12.57 13.86 18.68
CA GLY A 236 11.43 13.87 19.60
C GLY A 236 10.04 13.98 18.94
N ALA A 237 9.96 14.02 17.61
CA ALA A 237 8.71 14.08 16.87
C ALA A 237 8.37 12.74 16.20
N PRO A 238 7.08 12.34 16.16
CA PRO A 238 6.67 11.13 15.44
C PRO A 238 6.94 11.26 13.94
N VAL A 239 7.53 10.21 13.37
CA VAL A 239 7.81 10.09 11.94
C VAL A 239 7.01 8.93 11.37
N VAL A 240 6.39 9.16 10.20
CA VAL A 240 5.75 8.13 9.39
C VAL A 240 6.28 8.27 7.98
N ARG A 241 6.73 7.16 7.39
CA ARG A 241 7.17 7.08 6.01
C ARG A 241 6.39 5.99 5.29
N VAL A 242 5.81 6.36 4.16
CA VAL A 242 5.20 5.43 3.20
C VAL A 242 6.26 5.11 2.16
N PHE A 243 6.48 3.83 1.88
CA PHE A 243 7.50 3.37 0.97
C PHE A 243 7.01 2.21 0.09
N ASP A 244 7.78 1.87 -0.95
CA ASP A 244 7.51 0.75 -1.85
C ASP A 244 6.24 0.88 -2.73
N PRO A 245 6.02 2.02 -3.44
CA PRO A 245 4.87 2.19 -4.33
C PRO A 245 5.10 1.54 -5.72
N GLU A 246 5.67 0.33 -5.79
CA GLU A 246 5.95 -0.33 -7.07
C GLU A 246 4.67 -0.73 -7.83
N PHE A 247 3.56 -0.95 -7.12
CA PHE A 247 2.24 -1.21 -7.70
C PHE A 247 1.50 0.08 -8.12
N SER A 248 2.18 1.21 -8.15
CA SER A 248 1.55 2.50 -8.47
C SER A 248 0.98 2.53 -9.88
N PHE A 249 -0.26 2.97 -9.98
CA PHE A 249 -0.98 3.21 -11.23
C PHE A 249 -2.06 4.27 -11.00
N VAL A 250 -2.68 4.75 -12.08
CA VAL A 250 -3.86 5.61 -11.94
C VAL A 250 -5.11 4.74 -11.79
N GLY A 251 -5.69 4.76 -10.60
CA GLY A 251 -6.78 3.88 -10.19
C GLY A 251 -7.82 4.54 -9.27
N PRO A 252 -8.74 3.75 -8.69
CA PRO A 252 -9.75 4.23 -7.74
C PRO A 252 -9.13 4.58 -6.38
N ILE A 253 -9.37 5.80 -5.89
CA ILE A 253 -8.79 6.32 -4.63
C ILE A 253 -9.09 5.41 -3.44
N GLY A 254 -10.28 4.83 -3.40
CA GLY A 254 -10.69 3.92 -2.34
C GLY A 254 -9.82 2.66 -2.20
N PHE A 255 -9.00 2.33 -3.19
CA PHE A 255 -8.14 1.16 -3.14
C PHE A 255 -7.04 1.30 -2.08
N ASP A 256 -6.30 2.41 -2.07
CA ASP A 256 -5.23 2.63 -1.08
C ASP A 256 -5.75 2.67 0.36
N LEU A 257 -6.86 3.42 0.61
CA LEU A 257 -7.51 3.42 1.92
C LEU A 257 -7.97 2.02 2.31
N GLY A 258 -8.55 1.28 1.37
CA GLY A 258 -9.03 -0.08 1.56
C GLY A 258 -7.92 -1.03 1.97
N LEU A 259 -6.77 -0.99 1.32
CA LEU A 259 -5.62 -1.82 1.69
C LEU A 259 -5.10 -1.50 3.10
N TYR A 260 -5.00 -0.22 3.45
CA TYR A 260 -4.62 0.18 4.79
C TYR A 260 -5.62 -0.31 5.84
N TRP A 261 -6.92 -0.11 5.62
CA TRP A 261 -7.97 -0.56 6.54
C TRP A 261 -8.03 -2.08 6.68
N ALA A 262 -7.86 -2.83 5.59
CA ALA A 262 -7.81 -4.29 5.65
C ALA A 262 -6.75 -4.77 6.63
N ASN A 263 -5.54 -4.21 6.53
CA ASN A 263 -4.42 -4.63 7.37
C ASN A 263 -4.63 -4.22 8.84
N THR A 264 -5.15 -3.04 9.11
CA THR A 264 -5.47 -2.62 10.49
C THR A 264 -6.58 -3.47 11.11
N LEU A 265 -7.61 -3.84 10.34
CA LEU A 265 -8.70 -4.70 10.80
C LEU A 265 -8.26 -6.15 11.04
N VAL A 266 -7.35 -6.68 10.23
CA VAL A 266 -6.74 -8.00 10.46
C VAL A 266 -5.87 -7.98 11.71
N SER A 267 -5.09 -6.92 11.92
CA SER A 267 -4.31 -6.74 13.15
C SER A 267 -5.21 -6.64 14.40
N ALA A 268 -6.42 -6.07 14.26
CA ALA A 268 -7.44 -6.11 15.31
C ALA A 268 -7.85 -7.53 15.67
N ALA A 269 -8.13 -8.36 14.67
CA ALA A 269 -8.50 -9.76 14.90
C ALA A 269 -7.37 -10.56 15.58
N ARG A 270 -6.09 -10.22 15.29
CA ARG A 270 -4.92 -10.75 15.99
C ARG A 270 -4.88 -10.31 17.46
N ALA A 271 -5.02 -9.00 17.68
CA ALA A 271 -4.97 -8.43 19.03
C ALA A 271 -6.04 -9.06 19.94
N ASP A 272 -7.26 -9.20 19.44
CA ASP A 272 -8.35 -9.89 20.13
C ASP A 272 -7.99 -11.35 20.46
N ALA A 273 -7.42 -12.08 19.51
CA ALA A 273 -7.03 -13.48 19.71
C ALA A 273 -5.93 -13.65 20.77
N LEU A 274 -5.11 -12.63 20.95
CA LEU A 274 -4.01 -12.58 21.93
C LEU A 274 -4.41 -11.90 23.26
N GLY A 275 -5.62 -11.35 23.34
CA GLY A 275 -6.09 -10.58 24.49
C GLY A 275 -5.33 -9.25 24.68
N VAL A 276 -4.83 -8.68 23.60
CA VAL A 276 -4.15 -7.37 23.59
C VAL A 276 -5.19 -6.28 23.37
N GLU A 277 -5.28 -5.35 24.30
CA GLU A 277 -6.17 -4.20 24.15
C GLU A 277 -5.66 -3.21 23.11
N GLY A 278 -6.54 -2.68 22.27
CA GLY A 278 -6.22 -1.66 21.27
C GLY A 278 -7.46 -1.08 20.58
N ASP A 279 -7.39 0.18 20.17
CA ASP A 279 -8.45 0.85 19.40
C ASP A 279 -8.20 0.66 17.90
N HIS A 280 -8.45 -0.54 17.40
CA HIS A 280 -8.20 -0.87 15.99
C HIS A 280 -9.27 -0.32 15.05
N GLY A 281 -10.54 -0.26 15.48
CA GLY A 281 -11.62 0.41 14.77
C GLY A 281 -11.39 1.93 14.68
N GLY A 282 -10.89 2.53 15.75
CA GLY A 282 -10.52 3.94 15.79
C GLY A 282 -9.43 4.33 14.80
N GLN A 283 -8.53 3.42 14.43
CA GLN A 283 -7.50 3.69 13.44
C GLN A 283 -8.09 3.91 12.03
N LEU A 284 -9.09 3.12 11.65
CA LEU A 284 -9.85 3.34 10.41
C LEU A 284 -10.52 4.72 10.43
N ARG A 285 -11.24 5.04 11.49
CA ARG A 285 -11.92 6.33 11.67
C ARG A 285 -10.95 7.50 11.60
N LEU A 286 -9.81 7.42 12.30
CA LEU A 286 -8.78 8.47 12.31
C LEU A 286 -8.21 8.75 10.92
N SER A 287 -7.92 7.70 10.13
CA SER A 287 -7.42 7.87 8.78
C SER A 287 -8.49 8.42 7.83
N TRP A 288 -9.73 7.97 7.96
CA TRP A 288 -10.85 8.50 7.17
C TRP A 288 -11.14 9.96 7.47
N ASP A 289 -11.22 10.32 8.74
CA ASP A 289 -11.48 11.71 9.14
C ASP A 289 -10.37 12.65 8.67
N ALA A 290 -9.10 12.21 8.77
CA ALA A 290 -7.96 12.96 8.27
C ALA A 290 -7.99 13.09 6.74
N PHE A 291 -8.30 12.00 6.02
CA PHE A 291 -8.46 12.03 4.55
C PHE A 291 -9.53 13.05 4.13
N ARG A 292 -10.72 12.98 4.74
CA ARG A 292 -11.82 13.91 4.43
C ARG A 292 -11.45 15.36 4.74
N ALA A 293 -10.86 15.59 5.90
CA ALA A 293 -10.48 16.92 6.33
C ALA A 293 -9.44 17.55 5.39
N GLU A 294 -8.41 16.77 5.03
CA GLU A 294 -7.34 17.22 4.14
C GLU A 294 -7.85 17.44 2.72
N PHE A 295 -8.66 16.52 2.18
CA PHE A 295 -9.26 16.67 0.85
C PHE A 295 -10.15 17.94 0.77
N ARG A 296 -10.96 18.21 1.82
CA ARG A 296 -11.75 19.43 1.93
C ARG A 296 -10.88 20.68 2.08
N ARG A 297 -9.76 20.61 2.80
CA ARG A 297 -8.80 21.71 2.92
C ARG A 297 -8.19 22.08 1.56
N LEU A 298 -7.91 21.09 0.72
CA LEU A 298 -7.37 21.29 -0.63
C LEU A 298 -8.42 21.73 -1.65
N TRP A 299 -9.69 21.43 -1.41
CA TRP A 299 -10.78 21.65 -2.36
C TRP A 299 -10.92 23.08 -2.92
N PRO A 300 -10.69 24.17 -2.16
CA PRO A 300 -10.70 25.54 -2.69
C PRO A 300 -9.66 25.80 -3.79
N THR A 301 -8.60 24.99 -3.87
CA THR A 301 -7.52 25.11 -4.86
C THR A 301 -7.77 24.31 -6.14
N ARG A 302 -8.93 23.68 -6.29
CA ARG A 302 -9.26 22.86 -7.46
C ARG A 302 -9.17 23.66 -8.76
N VAL A 303 -8.64 23.03 -9.79
CA VAL A 303 -8.39 23.65 -11.10
C VAL A 303 -9.68 23.89 -11.92
N ASP A 304 -10.75 23.15 -11.61
CA ASP A 304 -12.05 23.28 -12.29
C ASP A 304 -13.16 23.58 -11.29
N THR A 305 -13.66 24.81 -11.33
CA THR A 305 -14.73 25.29 -10.44
C THR A 305 -16.12 24.81 -10.84
N PHE A 306 -16.27 24.07 -11.93
CA PHE A 306 -17.53 23.40 -12.27
C PHE A 306 -17.94 22.36 -11.23
N PHE A 307 -16.96 21.73 -10.57
CA PHE A 307 -17.20 20.83 -9.44
C PHE A 307 -17.51 21.65 -8.20
N ASP A 308 -18.73 21.58 -7.70
CA ASP A 308 -19.20 22.28 -6.50
C ASP A 308 -19.03 21.46 -5.20
N ASP A 309 -19.40 22.04 -4.06
CA ASP A 309 -19.26 21.40 -2.75
C ASP A 309 -20.25 20.22 -2.60
N ALA A 310 -21.42 20.27 -3.23
CA ALA A 310 -22.37 19.17 -3.22
C ALA A 310 -21.84 17.96 -4.02
N PHE A 311 -21.07 18.22 -5.08
CA PHE A 311 -20.35 17.16 -5.78
C PHE A 311 -19.27 16.55 -4.89
N LEU A 312 -18.50 17.37 -4.16
CA LEU A 312 -17.45 16.89 -3.24
C LEU A 312 -18.02 15.93 -2.21
N ASP A 313 -19.16 16.27 -1.60
CA ASP A 313 -19.80 15.40 -0.60
C ASP A 313 -20.10 14.01 -1.15
N ARG A 314 -20.75 13.96 -2.33
CA ARG A 314 -21.06 12.70 -3.01
C ARG A 314 -19.80 11.95 -3.47
N PHE A 315 -18.76 12.67 -3.83
CA PHE A 315 -17.49 12.07 -4.21
C PHE A 315 -16.83 11.38 -3.01
N LEU A 316 -16.77 12.03 -1.86
CA LEU A 316 -16.24 11.47 -0.63
C LEU A 316 -17.05 10.26 -0.15
N ASP A 317 -18.39 10.30 -0.24
CA ASP A 317 -19.25 9.15 0.08
C ASP A 317 -18.96 7.95 -0.84
N ARG A 318 -18.68 8.19 -2.13
CA ARG A 318 -18.27 7.11 -3.04
C ARG A 318 -16.89 6.55 -2.66
N VAL A 319 -15.91 7.40 -2.38
CA VAL A 319 -14.58 6.94 -1.94
C VAL A 319 -14.69 6.09 -0.68
N TRP A 320 -15.54 6.49 0.29
CA TRP A 320 -15.82 5.68 1.47
C TRP A 320 -16.33 4.29 1.12
N THR A 321 -17.39 4.23 0.32
CA THR A 321 -18.02 2.98 -0.11
C THR A 321 -17.06 2.07 -0.88
N GLU A 322 -16.28 2.63 -1.78
CA GLU A 322 -15.24 1.94 -2.55
C GLU A 322 -14.16 1.38 -1.62
N SER A 323 -13.69 2.18 -0.66
CA SER A 323 -12.66 1.77 0.32
C SER A 323 -13.10 0.58 1.17
N LEU A 324 -14.34 0.55 1.63
CA LEU A 324 -14.88 -0.59 2.38
C LEU A 324 -14.88 -1.87 1.53
N GLY A 325 -15.29 -1.77 0.28
CA GLY A 325 -15.27 -2.90 -0.64
C GLY A 325 -13.87 -3.45 -0.88
N PHE A 326 -12.90 -2.58 -1.15
CA PHE A 326 -11.51 -3.00 -1.34
C PHE A 326 -10.87 -3.51 -0.05
N ALA A 327 -11.21 -2.93 1.11
CA ALA A 327 -10.77 -3.47 2.40
C ALA A 327 -11.27 -4.91 2.60
N GLY A 328 -12.54 -5.15 2.34
CA GLY A 328 -13.10 -6.49 2.41
C GLY A 328 -12.43 -7.48 1.44
N ALA A 329 -12.18 -7.07 0.20
CA ALA A 329 -11.52 -7.90 -0.81
C ALA A 329 -10.09 -8.26 -0.41
N GLU A 330 -9.33 -7.32 0.12
CA GLU A 330 -7.97 -7.55 0.62
C GLU A 330 -7.95 -8.50 1.83
N ILE A 331 -8.86 -8.33 2.79
CA ILE A 331 -9.01 -9.27 3.93
C ILE A 331 -9.24 -10.69 3.41
N VAL A 332 -10.17 -10.85 2.47
CA VAL A 332 -10.51 -12.16 1.89
C VAL A 332 -9.28 -12.78 1.21
N ARG A 333 -8.58 -12.03 0.40
CA ARG A 333 -7.36 -12.47 -0.29
C ARG A 333 -6.30 -12.94 0.70
N ARG A 334 -6.08 -12.21 1.77
CA ARG A 334 -5.06 -12.52 2.78
C ARG A 334 -5.38 -13.75 3.64
N ILE A 335 -6.63 -14.19 3.65
CA ILE A 335 -7.06 -15.37 4.42
C ILE A 335 -7.20 -16.59 3.52
N ILE A 336 -7.81 -16.45 2.35
CA ILE A 336 -8.11 -17.56 1.45
C ILE A 336 -7.08 -17.67 0.33
N GLY A 337 -6.70 -16.55 -0.28
CA GLY A 337 -5.93 -16.49 -1.50
C GLY A 337 -4.42 -16.47 -1.29
N PHE A 338 -3.71 -15.93 -2.27
CA PHE A 338 -2.25 -15.84 -2.29
C PHE A 338 -1.70 -14.82 -1.27
N ALA A 339 -0.52 -15.12 -0.72
CA ALA A 339 0.24 -14.25 0.20
C ALA A 339 -0.48 -13.95 1.53
N HIS A 340 -0.60 -14.95 2.38
CA HIS A 340 -1.17 -14.82 3.73
C HIS A 340 -0.43 -13.81 4.60
N LEU A 341 -1.17 -13.16 5.50
CA LEU A 341 -0.59 -12.25 6.50
C LEU A 341 0.01 -13.02 7.68
N THR A 342 1.22 -12.64 8.05
CA THR A 342 1.87 -13.12 9.28
C THR A 342 1.09 -12.77 10.52
N ASP A 343 0.32 -11.69 10.50
CA ASP A 343 -0.64 -11.28 11.55
C ASP A 343 -1.54 -12.43 12.01
N LEU A 344 -1.98 -13.28 11.10
CA LEU A 344 -2.84 -14.42 11.44
C LEU A 344 -2.10 -15.75 11.46
N THR A 345 -1.16 -15.99 10.52
CA THR A 345 -0.49 -17.29 10.39
C THR A 345 0.44 -17.64 11.55
N THR A 346 0.92 -16.64 12.30
CA THR A 346 1.77 -16.80 13.47
C THR A 346 1.00 -16.94 14.79
N LEU A 347 -0.33 -16.90 14.76
CA LEU A 347 -1.15 -17.17 15.95
C LEU A 347 -1.04 -18.65 16.37
N PRO A 348 -1.09 -18.98 17.67
CA PRO A 348 -1.12 -20.37 18.16
C PRO A 348 -2.33 -21.16 17.61
N ASP A 349 -3.48 -20.52 17.47
CA ASP A 349 -4.67 -21.02 16.78
C ASP A 349 -5.20 -19.94 15.84
N PRO A 350 -4.84 -20.00 14.53
CA PRO A 350 -5.24 -18.97 13.57
C PRO A 350 -6.71 -19.08 13.12
N VAL A 351 -7.37 -20.23 13.30
CA VAL A 351 -8.68 -20.52 12.68
C VAL A 351 -9.79 -19.58 13.19
N PRO A 352 -9.99 -19.35 14.50
CA PRO A 352 -11.05 -18.45 14.98
C PRO A 352 -10.88 -17.01 14.50
N ALA A 353 -9.65 -16.48 14.55
CA ALA A 353 -9.35 -15.11 14.11
C ALA A 353 -9.52 -14.96 12.59
N SER A 354 -9.00 -15.92 11.80
CA SER A 354 -9.17 -15.94 10.35
C SER A 354 -10.64 -16.02 9.93
N ARG A 355 -11.44 -16.84 10.62
CA ARG A 355 -12.88 -16.94 10.36
C ARG A 355 -13.60 -15.62 10.63
N ARG A 356 -13.30 -14.96 11.75
CA ARG A 356 -13.89 -13.66 12.11
C ARG A 356 -13.52 -12.61 11.10
N ALA A 357 -12.24 -12.49 10.74
CA ALA A 357 -11.76 -11.57 9.71
C ALA A 357 -12.38 -11.87 8.34
N LEU A 358 -12.53 -13.12 7.94
CA LEU A 358 -13.19 -13.52 6.68
C LEU A 358 -14.66 -13.06 6.63
N LEU A 359 -15.41 -13.24 7.73
CA LEU A 359 -16.79 -12.78 7.82
C LEU A 359 -16.87 -11.26 7.78
N LEU A 360 -15.99 -10.56 8.48
CA LEU A 360 -15.87 -9.10 8.41
C LEU A 360 -15.61 -8.65 6.97
N GLY A 361 -14.62 -9.26 6.29
CA GLY A 361 -14.31 -8.95 4.89
C GLY A 361 -15.53 -9.09 3.97
N ARG A 362 -16.32 -10.18 4.16
CA ARG A 362 -17.58 -10.36 3.45
C ARG A 362 -18.59 -9.24 3.72
N GLU A 363 -18.81 -8.89 4.99
CA GLU A 363 -19.76 -7.83 5.36
C GLU A 363 -19.34 -6.47 4.78
N LEU A 364 -18.05 -6.14 4.81
CA LEU A 364 -17.51 -4.93 4.21
C LEU A 364 -17.78 -4.88 2.70
N ILE A 365 -17.65 -5.99 1.97
CA ILE A 365 -17.94 -6.05 0.53
C ILE A 365 -19.44 -5.91 0.29
N VAL A 366 -20.24 -6.77 0.91
CA VAL A 366 -21.65 -6.96 0.57
C VAL A 366 -22.53 -5.82 1.08
N ARG A 367 -22.15 -5.20 2.19
CA ARG A 367 -22.92 -4.12 2.83
C ARG A 367 -22.29 -2.75 2.70
N ARG A 368 -21.24 -2.58 1.86
CA ARG A 368 -20.52 -1.31 1.74
C ARG A 368 -21.40 -0.08 1.52
N ALA A 369 -22.54 -0.24 0.85
CA ALA A 369 -23.49 0.85 0.62
C ALA A 369 -24.42 1.12 1.84
N GLU A 370 -24.50 0.18 2.79
CA GLU A 370 -25.29 0.30 4.02
C GLU A 370 -24.46 0.88 5.16
N LEU A 371 -23.13 0.65 5.15
CA LEU A 371 -22.17 1.11 6.15
C LEU A 371 -21.74 2.55 5.80
N THR A 372 -22.45 3.52 6.34
CA THR A 372 -22.30 4.94 5.93
C THR A 372 -21.34 5.73 6.81
N SER A 373 -20.86 5.13 7.90
CA SER A 373 -19.97 5.78 8.86
C SER A 373 -18.92 4.81 9.44
N PRO A 374 -17.80 5.32 9.98
CA PRO A 374 -16.85 4.49 10.72
C PRO A 374 -17.49 3.71 11.89
N GLN A 375 -18.49 4.28 12.55
CA GLN A 375 -19.22 3.65 13.67
C GLN A 375 -19.96 2.40 13.21
N ASP A 376 -20.49 2.37 11.97
CA ASP A 376 -21.12 1.18 11.42
C ASP A 376 -20.12 0.04 11.25
N VAL A 377 -18.87 0.36 10.89
CA VAL A 377 -17.77 -0.62 10.78
C VAL A 377 -17.31 -1.08 12.17
N GLU A 378 -17.14 -0.15 13.11
CA GLU A 378 -16.80 -0.46 14.51
C GLU A 378 -17.81 -1.42 15.13
N ALA A 379 -19.09 -1.26 14.82
CA ALA A 379 -20.16 -2.17 15.29
C ALA A 379 -20.04 -3.60 14.73
N LEU A 380 -19.33 -3.82 13.62
CA LEU A 380 -19.08 -5.17 13.10
C LEU A 380 -17.92 -5.88 13.83
N LEU A 381 -17.11 -5.16 14.59
CA LEU A 381 -15.98 -5.70 15.34
C LEU A 381 -16.38 -6.23 16.72
N CYS A 382 -17.54 -5.78 17.25
CA CYS A 382 -18.12 -6.23 18.52
C CYS A 382 -18.90 -7.53 18.34
#